data_b191b48e6c3fe01764a19e39ffaefb9c
#
_entry.id   b191b48e6c3fe01764a19e39ffaefb9c
#
_cell.length_a   1.000
_cell.length_b   1.000
_cell.length_c   1.000
_cell.angle_alpha   90.00
_cell.angle_beta   90.00
_cell.angle_gamma   90.00
#
_symmetry.space_group_name_H-M   'P 1'
#
loop_
_entity.id
_entity.type
_entity.pdbx_description
1 polymer ?
#
loop_
_entity_poly.entity_id
_entity_poly.type
_entity_poly.pdbx_seq_one_letter_code
_entity_poly.pdbx_strand_id
1 'polypeptide(L)'
;MRWTALLLLALAMFCSYIFMDILSPIKDLMLSQRGWSSSAFGTMQGAEVFLNVFAFFLIFAGIILDKMGVRFTAVLSAIVMLVGAVIKWYAITDAFAGSGLEQWFTDNLNYIPGFDELGISPFYGPKTEMVNGVEVVIPGMPASAKLAACGFMIFGCGCEMAGITVSRGIVKWFKGRDMALAMGSEMALARLGVATCMIFSPYFARLGGQIDVSRSVAFGVVLLCIALIMTIVYFVMDKKLDAQTGEAEEKDDPFKISDLGQILTSSGFWLVALLCVLYYSAIFPFQKYAVNMLQCNLKLTPPAEGSFWASDSVTFVQFGIMLLVAVLGFASNFQKQKIRQYILLGLSVLFLFVYCYMGYMRQSASAIFAVFPLLAVLITPILGNFVDHKGKAASMLVLGSLLLIGCHLTFAYVLPAFKEFAVGGIIVAYLTILVLGASFSLVPASLWPSVPKLVEPKIIGSAYALIFWIQNIGLWLFPLLIGKVLDATNPELVAKVTSFDAMTKAEVAAGTKTIEVAEEEIAAYSESIAVQYDYTWPLVMLACLGVAALLLGLVLKVVDKKKGIGLEEPNIK
;
A
#
# COMPACT_ATOMS: atom_id res chain seq x y z
N MET A 1 1.42 -24.51 19.65
CA MET A 1 0.42 -23.47 19.97
C MET A 1 0.91 -22.06 19.60
N ARG A 2 2.10 -21.57 20.06
CA ARG A 2 2.57 -20.19 19.77
C ARG A 2 2.70 -19.87 18.27
N TRP A 3 3.26 -20.79 17.46
CA TRP A 3 3.36 -20.62 16.02
C TRP A 3 2.01 -20.65 15.30
N THR A 4 1.03 -21.39 15.84
CA THR A 4 -0.35 -21.38 15.33
C THR A 4 -1.03 -20.04 15.63
N ALA A 5 -0.82 -19.48 16.82
CA ALA A 5 -1.33 -18.15 17.17
C ALA A 5 -0.73 -17.07 16.27
N LEU A 6 0.59 -17.12 16.04
CA LEU A 6 1.26 -16.23 15.08
C LEU A 6 0.67 -16.36 13.67
N LEU A 7 0.49 -17.61 13.20
CA LEU A 7 -0.04 -17.85 11.85
C LEU A 7 -1.45 -17.27 11.68
N LEU A 8 -2.32 -17.40 12.69
CA LEU A 8 -3.68 -16.84 12.66
C LEU A 8 -3.65 -15.31 12.57
N LEU A 9 -2.81 -14.66 13.40
CA LEU A 9 -2.66 -13.20 13.38
C LEU A 9 -2.03 -12.71 12.08
N ALA A 10 -0.96 -13.36 11.62
CA ALA A 10 -0.25 -12.97 10.41
C ALA A 10 -1.08 -13.21 9.13
N LEU A 11 -1.92 -14.26 9.08
CA LEU A 11 -2.85 -14.48 7.97
C LEU A 11 -4.00 -13.45 7.99
N ALA A 12 -4.44 -13.00 9.16
CA ALA A 12 -5.40 -11.91 9.23
C ALA A 12 -4.80 -10.61 8.66
N MET A 13 -3.54 -10.31 8.96
CA MET A 13 -2.83 -9.17 8.36
C MET A 13 -2.59 -9.37 6.85
N PHE A 14 -2.26 -10.57 6.41
CA PHE A 14 -2.17 -10.91 4.97
C PHE A 14 -3.46 -10.55 4.22
N CYS A 15 -4.63 -10.92 4.75
CA CYS A 15 -5.93 -10.59 4.16
C CYS A 15 -6.17 -9.07 4.15
N SER A 16 -5.81 -8.37 5.22
CA SER A 16 -5.95 -6.91 5.33
C SER A 16 -5.10 -6.17 4.28
N TYR A 17 -3.85 -6.60 4.07
CA TYR A 17 -2.95 -6.01 3.08
C TYR A 17 -3.38 -6.31 1.63
N ILE A 18 -4.04 -7.44 1.37
CA ILE A 18 -4.70 -7.67 0.07
C ILE A 18 -5.79 -6.63 -0.15
N PHE A 19 -6.67 -6.41 0.83
CA PHE A 19 -7.78 -5.47 0.70
C PHE A 19 -7.32 -4.02 0.61
N MET A 20 -6.26 -3.65 1.34
CA MET A 20 -5.65 -2.32 1.33
C MET A 20 -5.25 -1.88 -0.09
N ASP A 21 -4.68 -2.80 -0.87
CA ASP A 21 -4.19 -2.54 -2.23
C ASP A 21 -5.10 -3.03 -3.35
N ILE A 22 -6.32 -3.51 -3.02
CA ILE A 22 -7.19 -4.25 -3.95
C ILE A 22 -7.50 -3.51 -5.26
N LEU A 23 -7.58 -2.18 -5.24
CA LEU A 23 -7.85 -1.35 -6.42
C LEU A 23 -6.56 -0.87 -7.13
N SER A 24 -5.39 -0.99 -6.50
CA SER A 24 -4.13 -0.48 -7.05
C SER A 24 -3.77 -1.09 -8.42
N PRO A 25 -3.90 -2.41 -8.65
CA PRO A 25 -3.59 -3.01 -9.94
C PRO A 25 -4.66 -2.87 -11.02
N ILE A 26 -5.81 -2.26 -10.71
CA ILE A 26 -6.96 -2.07 -11.61
C ILE A 26 -7.41 -0.61 -11.69
N LYS A 27 -6.49 0.35 -11.48
CA LYS A 27 -6.79 1.78 -11.57
C LYS A 27 -7.35 2.18 -12.93
N ASP A 28 -6.84 1.61 -14.02
CA ASP A 28 -7.34 1.77 -15.38
C ASP A 28 -8.81 1.40 -15.49
N LEU A 29 -9.19 0.28 -14.90
CA LEU A 29 -10.58 -0.19 -14.90
C LEU A 29 -11.49 0.66 -13.99
N MET A 30 -10.96 1.32 -12.96
CA MET A 30 -11.76 2.25 -12.14
C MET A 30 -12.16 3.50 -12.93
N LEU A 31 -11.30 3.99 -13.83
CA LEU A 31 -11.66 5.07 -14.73
C LEU A 31 -12.74 4.60 -15.72
N SER A 32 -12.55 3.45 -16.36
CA SER A 32 -13.46 2.94 -17.40
C SER A 32 -14.81 2.50 -16.86
N GLN A 33 -14.86 1.83 -15.71
CA GLN A 33 -16.08 1.23 -15.16
C GLN A 33 -16.85 2.15 -14.20
N ARG A 34 -16.19 3.09 -13.55
CA ARG A 34 -16.78 3.94 -12.49
C ARG A 34 -16.48 5.44 -12.68
N GLY A 35 -15.83 5.84 -13.77
CA GLY A 35 -15.52 7.23 -14.07
C GLY A 35 -14.57 7.89 -13.07
N TRP A 36 -13.75 7.13 -12.34
CA TRP A 36 -12.84 7.71 -11.35
C TRP A 36 -11.62 8.32 -12.03
N SER A 37 -11.51 9.65 -12.00
CA SER A 37 -10.28 10.35 -12.40
C SER A 37 -9.11 9.94 -11.52
N SER A 38 -7.89 10.27 -11.93
CA SER A 38 -6.70 10.01 -11.11
C SER A 38 -6.76 10.74 -9.77
N SER A 39 -7.35 11.94 -9.74
CA SER A 39 -7.60 12.71 -8.51
C SER A 39 -8.60 12.00 -7.60
N ALA A 40 -9.72 11.50 -8.13
CA ALA A 40 -10.72 10.76 -7.35
C ALA A 40 -10.13 9.46 -6.78
N PHE A 41 -9.38 8.73 -7.60
CA PHE A 41 -8.68 7.51 -7.17
C PHE A 41 -7.68 7.81 -6.04
N GLY A 42 -6.83 8.83 -6.19
CA GLY A 42 -5.83 9.19 -5.18
C GLY A 42 -6.46 9.68 -3.87
N THR A 43 -7.52 10.46 -3.97
CA THR A 43 -8.28 10.95 -2.80
C THR A 43 -8.89 9.78 -2.03
N MET A 44 -9.51 8.82 -2.73
CA MET A 44 -10.06 7.61 -2.12
C MET A 44 -8.95 6.74 -1.50
N GLN A 45 -7.80 6.62 -2.16
CA GLN A 45 -6.68 5.84 -1.61
C GLN A 45 -6.08 6.48 -0.36
N GLY A 46 -5.96 7.81 -0.29
CA GLY A 46 -5.51 8.52 0.91
C GLY A 46 -6.51 8.46 2.06
N ALA A 47 -7.79 8.24 1.78
CA ALA A 47 -8.84 8.18 2.79
C ALA A 47 -8.62 7.09 3.84
N GLU A 48 -7.87 6.03 3.53
CA GLU A 48 -7.54 4.94 4.45
C GLU A 48 -7.05 5.44 5.81
N VAL A 49 -6.13 6.38 5.82
CA VAL A 49 -5.50 6.88 7.05
C VAL A 49 -6.05 8.24 7.51
N PHE A 50 -7.08 8.77 6.86
CA PHE A 50 -7.64 10.09 7.14
C PHE A 50 -8.06 10.27 8.61
N LEU A 51 -8.80 9.32 9.17
CA LEU A 51 -9.23 9.38 10.58
C LEU A 51 -8.06 9.20 11.55
N ASN A 52 -7.01 8.47 11.17
CA ASN A 52 -5.79 8.36 11.97
C ASN A 52 -5.05 9.70 12.05
N VAL A 53 -5.05 10.47 10.95
CA VAL A 53 -4.40 11.79 10.89
C VAL A 53 -5.22 12.85 11.64
N PHE A 54 -6.51 13.00 11.30
CA PHE A 54 -7.32 14.15 11.75
C PHE A 54 -8.16 13.87 13.00
N ALA A 55 -8.55 12.62 13.24
CA ALA A 55 -9.26 12.23 14.46
C ALA A 55 -8.35 11.55 15.49
N PHE A 56 -7.04 11.41 15.22
CA PHE A 56 -6.08 10.75 16.11
C PHE A 56 -6.52 9.34 16.53
N PHE A 57 -7.16 8.60 15.61
CA PHE A 57 -7.81 7.34 15.93
C PHE A 57 -6.85 6.31 16.53
N LEU A 58 -5.57 6.33 16.15
CA LEU A 58 -4.55 5.42 16.69
C LEU A 58 -4.40 5.54 18.22
N ILE A 59 -4.62 6.73 18.79
CA ILE A 59 -4.62 6.94 20.25
C ILE A 59 -5.83 6.22 20.88
N PHE A 60 -7.02 6.35 20.27
CA PHE A 60 -8.20 5.64 20.74
C PHE A 60 -8.05 4.13 20.62
N ALA A 61 -7.45 3.65 19.53
CA ALA A 61 -7.14 2.24 19.33
C ALA A 61 -6.21 1.70 20.42
N GLY A 62 -5.17 2.46 20.81
CA GLY A 62 -4.29 2.12 21.91
C GLY A 62 -5.03 2.04 23.25
N ILE A 63 -5.91 3.01 23.55
CA ILE A 63 -6.74 3.01 24.77
C ILE A 63 -7.68 1.79 24.80
N ILE A 64 -8.28 1.44 23.67
CA ILE A 64 -9.13 0.23 23.57
C ILE A 64 -8.30 -1.01 23.87
N LEU A 65 -7.12 -1.13 23.25
CA LEU A 65 -6.21 -2.25 23.46
C LEU A 65 -5.79 -2.40 24.93
N ASP A 66 -5.44 -1.29 25.58
CA ASP A 66 -5.01 -1.28 26.99
C ASP A 66 -6.15 -1.65 27.96
N LYS A 67 -7.39 -1.21 27.67
CA LYS A 67 -8.53 -1.49 28.55
C LYS A 67 -9.19 -2.84 28.29
N MET A 68 -9.29 -3.23 27.02
CA MET A 68 -10.07 -4.42 26.60
C MET A 68 -9.19 -5.63 26.30
N GLY A 69 -7.88 -5.43 26.17
CA GLY A 69 -6.91 -6.49 25.90
C GLY A 69 -6.84 -6.94 24.44
N VAL A 70 -5.78 -7.71 24.12
CA VAL A 70 -5.46 -8.16 22.74
C VAL A 70 -6.60 -8.95 22.10
N ARG A 71 -7.26 -9.82 22.84
CA ARG A 71 -8.33 -10.70 22.32
C ARG A 71 -9.51 -9.91 21.76
N PHE A 72 -10.05 -9.04 22.59
CA PHE A 72 -11.21 -8.23 22.21
C PHE A 72 -10.86 -7.30 21.05
N THR A 73 -9.71 -6.64 21.13
CA THR A 73 -9.27 -5.66 20.14
C THR A 73 -8.98 -6.33 18.79
N ALA A 74 -8.44 -7.56 18.76
CA ALA A 74 -8.24 -8.31 17.52
C ALA A 74 -9.56 -8.63 16.79
N VAL A 75 -10.59 -9.06 17.52
CA VAL A 75 -11.91 -9.32 16.92
C VAL A 75 -12.59 -8.01 16.49
N LEU A 76 -12.53 -6.98 17.34
CA LEU A 76 -13.10 -5.68 17.02
C LEU A 76 -12.46 -5.07 15.76
N SER A 77 -11.13 -5.13 15.65
CA SER A 77 -10.42 -4.62 14.46
C SER A 77 -10.87 -5.33 13.18
N ALA A 78 -11.01 -6.67 13.24
CA ALA A 78 -11.49 -7.44 12.09
C ALA A 78 -12.94 -7.09 11.70
N ILE A 79 -13.82 -6.85 12.67
CA ILE A 79 -15.21 -6.39 12.42
C ILE A 79 -15.19 -5.01 11.76
N VAL A 80 -14.42 -4.05 12.29
CA VAL A 80 -14.33 -2.68 11.76
C VAL A 80 -13.78 -2.71 10.33
N MET A 81 -12.72 -3.50 10.07
CA MET A 81 -12.20 -3.69 8.70
C MET A 81 -13.26 -4.26 7.76
N LEU A 82 -13.99 -5.28 8.19
CA LEU A 82 -15.02 -5.92 7.37
C LEU A 82 -16.17 -4.96 7.05
N VAL A 83 -16.65 -4.18 8.03
CA VAL A 83 -17.69 -3.17 7.81
C VAL A 83 -17.24 -2.13 6.79
N GLY A 84 -16.03 -1.58 6.95
CA GLY A 84 -15.48 -0.63 5.98
C GLY A 84 -15.33 -1.23 4.58
N ALA A 85 -14.90 -2.49 4.51
CA ALA A 85 -14.73 -3.20 3.25
C ALA A 85 -16.06 -3.45 2.53
N VAL A 86 -17.11 -3.82 3.25
CA VAL A 86 -18.46 -4.03 2.69
C VAL A 86 -19.02 -2.71 2.15
N ILE A 87 -18.82 -1.59 2.84
CA ILE A 87 -19.22 -0.26 2.37
C ILE A 87 -18.47 0.10 1.09
N LYS A 88 -17.14 -0.10 1.04
CA LYS A 88 -16.32 0.14 -0.16
C LYS A 88 -16.73 -0.76 -1.32
N TRP A 89 -17.05 -2.02 -1.05
CA TRP A 89 -17.56 -2.94 -2.07
C TRP A 89 -18.92 -2.49 -2.63
N TYR A 90 -19.88 -2.19 -1.76
CA TYR A 90 -21.21 -1.73 -2.16
C TYR A 90 -21.14 -0.47 -3.05
N ALA A 91 -20.27 0.49 -2.70
CA ALA A 91 -20.07 1.73 -3.43
C ALA A 91 -19.70 1.55 -4.91
N ILE A 92 -19.08 0.43 -5.26
CA ILE A 92 -18.64 0.15 -6.63
C ILE A 92 -19.47 -0.94 -7.34
N THR A 93 -20.53 -1.43 -6.70
CA THR A 93 -21.50 -2.35 -7.34
C THR A 93 -22.52 -1.59 -8.18
N ASP A 94 -23.13 -2.26 -9.14
CA ASP A 94 -24.22 -1.69 -9.93
C ASP A 94 -25.49 -1.45 -9.09
N ALA A 95 -25.61 -2.12 -7.93
CA ALA A 95 -26.71 -1.88 -6.97
C ALA A 95 -26.63 -0.49 -6.32
N PHE A 96 -25.46 0.15 -6.29
CA PHE A 96 -25.30 1.53 -5.82
C PHE A 96 -25.75 2.52 -6.89
N ALA A 97 -25.50 2.23 -8.17
CA ALA A 97 -25.88 3.09 -9.28
C ALA A 97 -27.41 3.25 -9.36
N GLY A 98 -27.89 4.49 -9.49
CA GLY A 98 -29.31 4.84 -9.49
C GLY A 98 -30.00 4.79 -8.12
N SER A 99 -29.26 4.47 -7.06
CA SER A 99 -29.83 4.45 -5.70
C SER A 99 -30.04 5.87 -5.12
N GLY A 100 -30.95 6.01 -4.19
CA GLY A 100 -31.13 7.28 -3.45
C GLY A 100 -29.88 7.69 -2.65
N LEU A 101 -29.01 6.72 -2.31
CA LEU A 101 -27.74 6.99 -1.65
C LEU A 101 -26.73 7.60 -2.63
N GLU A 102 -26.66 7.12 -3.88
CA GLU A 102 -25.84 7.75 -4.91
C GLU A 102 -26.24 9.21 -5.12
N GLN A 103 -27.56 9.47 -5.24
CA GLN A 103 -28.07 10.83 -5.38
C GLN A 103 -27.63 11.71 -4.20
N TRP A 104 -27.77 11.19 -2.97
CA TRP A 104 -27.34 11.91 -1.78
C TRP A 104 -25.85 12.29 -1.80
N PHE A 105 -24.96 11.35 -2.19
CA PHE A 105 -23.51 11.62 -2.30
C PHE A 105 -23.18 12.54 -3.47
N THR A 106 -23.97 12.55 -4.53
CA THR A 106 -23.83 13.49 -5.66
C THR A 106 -24.14 14.91 -5.21
N ASP A 107 -25.23 15.10 -4.47
CA ASP A 107 -25.70 16.42 -4.04
C ASP A 107 -24.92 16.97 -2.83
N ASN A 108 -24.33 16.08 -2.03
CA ASN A 108 -23.66 16.43 -0.77
C ASN A 108 -22.17 16.11 -0.82
N LEU A 109 -21.44 16.59 0.20
CA LEU A 109 -19.99 16.42 0.33
C LEU A 109 -19.20 16.96 -0.89
N ASN A 110 -19.67 18.08 -1.44
CA ASN A 110 -19.02 18.75 -2.58
C ASN A 110 -18.02 19.83 -2.14
N TYR A 111 -18.02 20.18 -0.87
CA TYR A 111 -17.15 21.20 -0.29
C TYR A 111 -16.98 20.96 1.21
N ILE A 112 -15.73 20.99 1.67
CA ILE A 112 -15.37 20.89 3.09
C ILE A 112 -14.52 22.10 3.45
N PRO A 113 -15.04 23.03 4.29
CA PRO A 113 -14.32 24.23 4.70
C PRO A 113 -12.94 23.89 5.29
N GLY A 114 -11.93 24.67 4.93
CA GLY A 114 -10.54 24.48 5.34
C GLY A 114 -9.76 23.50 4.47
N PHE A 115 -10.37 22.42 4.01
CA PHE A 115 -9.70 21.44 3.15
C PHE A 115 -9.76 21.83 1.67
N ASP A 116 -10.88 22.39 1.22
CA ASP A 116 -11.04 22.84 -0.18
C ASP A 116 -10.17 24.04 -0.49
N GLU A 117 -10.02 24.98 0.43
CA GLU A 117 -9.14 26.15 0.28
C GLU A 117 -7.66 25.76 0.16
N LEU A 118 -7.28 24.68 0.86
CA LEU A 118 -5.92 24.13 0.77
C LEU A 118 -5.75 23.18 -0.43
N GLY A 119 -6.82 22.89 -1.17
CA GLY A 119 -6.79 21.96 -2.29
C GLY A 119 -6.52 20.51 -1.91
N ILE A 120 -6.79 20.13 -0.66
CA ILE A 120 -6.53 18.78 -0.10
C ILE A 120 -7.78 18.11 0.44
N SER A 121 -8.96 18.53 -0.03
CA SER A 121 -10.25 18.00 0.43
C SER A 121 -10.36 16.50 0.19
N PRO A 122 -10.84 15.72 1.19
CA PRO A 122 -11.16 14.32 1.01
C PRO A 122 -12.41 14.08 0.16
N PHE A 123 -13.20 15.13 -0.08
CA PHE A 123 -14.36 15.16 -0.97
C PHE A 123 -14.40 16.50 -1.69
N TYR A 124 -14.74 16.52 -2.97
CA TYR A 124 -14.80 17.75 -3.77
C TYR A 124 -15.89 17.69 -4.84
N GLY A 125 -16.47 18.86 -5.13
CA GLY A 125 -17.47 19.05 -6.17
C GLY A 125 -16.87 19.38 -7.54
N PRO A 126 -17.72 19.55 -8.57
CA PRO A 126 -17.29 20.00 -9.89
C PRO A 126 -16.71 21.42 -9.82
N LYS A 127 -15.72 21.70 -10.67
CA LYS A 127 -15.07 23.01 -10.80
C LYS A 127 -15.01 23.41 -12.26
N THR A 128 -15.17 24.69 -12.52
CA THR A 128 -14.99 25.25 -13.86
C THR A 128 -13.57 25.78 -13.98
N GLU A 129 -12.81 25.30 -14.95
CA GLU A 129 -11.45 25.75 -15.24
C GLU A 129 -11.28 26.14 -16.70
N MET A 130 -10.37 27.10 -16.97
CA MET A 130 -10.02 27.49 -18.33
C MET A 130 -8.90 26.58 -18.86
N VAL A 131 -9.23 25.68 -19.79
CA VAL A 131 -8.25 24.80 -20.45
C VAL A 131 -8.07 25.27 -21.89
N ASN A 132 -6.87 25.69 -22.26
CA ASN A 132 -6.55 26.21 -23.60
C ASN A 132 -7.49 27.33 -24.09
N GLY A 133 -7.95 28.20 -23.17
CA GLY A 133 -8.84 29.30 -23.49
C GLY A 133 -10.32 28.94 -23.65
N VAL A 134 -10.70 27.70 -23.33
CA VAL A 134 -12.07 27.20 -23.32
C VAL A 134 -12.46 26.90 -21.87
N GLU A 135 -13.65 27.33 -21.49
CA GLU A 135 -14.23 27.00 -20.18
C GLU A 135 -14.67 25.55 -20.16
N VAL A 136 -14.03 24.74 -19.31
CA VAL A 136 -14.30 23.30 -19.16
C VAL A 136 -14.77 23.02 -17.74
N VAL A 137 -15.88 22.31 -17.60
CA VAL A 137 -16.33 21.83 -16.30
C VAL A 137 -15.56 20.53 -15.97
N ILE A 138 -14.67 20.61 -14.99
CA ILE A 138 -14.01 19.42 -14.43
C ILE A 138 -14.97 18.76 -13.46
N PRO A 139 -15.35 17.50 -13.69
CA PRO A 139 -16.31 16.81 -12.83
C PRO A 139 -15.76 16.67 -11.40
N GLY A 140 -16.64 16.74 -10.43
CA GLY A 140 -16.33 16.46 -9.03
C GLY A 140 -15.99 14.99 -8.80
N MET A 141 -15.69 14.66 -7.55
CA MET A 141 -15.47 13.29 -7.13
C MET A 141 -16.77 12.49 -7.29
N PRO A 142 -16.77 11.37 -8.06
CA PRO A 142 -17.96 10.53 -8.24
C PRO A 142 -18.55 10.06 -6.91
N ALA A 143 -19.87 9.94 -6.81
CA ALA A 143 -20.56 9.48 -5.62
C ALA A 143 -20.06 8.12 -5.12
N SER A 144 -19.78 7.20 -6.06
CA SER A 144 -19.18 5.90 -5.77
C SER A 144 -17.80 6.03 -5.12
N ALA A 145 -16.96 6.98 -5.56
CA ALA A 145 -15.66 7.24 -4.97
C ALA A 145 -15.77 7.85 -3.58
N LYS A 146 -16.76 8.75 -3.35
CA LYS A 146 -17.02 9.34 -2.03
C LYS A 146 -17.45 8.28 -1.01
N LEU A 147 -18.41 7.43 -1.35
CA LEU A 147 -18.84 6.35 -0.46
C LEU A 147 -17.74 5.31 -0.24
N ALA A 148 -16.99 4.98 -1.29
CA ALA A 148 -15.83 4.08 -1.17
C ALA A 148 -14.76 4.66 -0.24
N ALA A 149 -14.50 5.97 -0.28
CA ALA A 149 -13.60 6.66 0.64
C ALA A 149 -14.09 6.58 2.09
N CYS A 150 -15.39 6.80 2.34
CA CYS A 150 -15.96 6.59 3.68
C CYS A 150 -15.76 5.17 4.19
N GLY A 151 -16.02 4.16 3.35
CA GLY A 151 -15.76 2.76 3.70
C GLY A 151 -14.28 2.50 3.98
N PHE A 152 -13.39 3.12 3.20
CA PHE A 152 -11.95 2.92 3.34
C PHE A 152 -11.38 3.64 4.58
N MET A 153 -11.95 4.77 5.01
CA MET A 153 -11.66 5.41 6.31
C MET A 153 -11.97 4.47 7.48
N ILE A 154 -13.13 3.81 7.45
CA ILE A 154 -13.52 2.85 8.47
C ILE A 154 -12.60 1.62 8.45
N PHE A 155 -12.30 1.08 7.26
CA PHE A 155 -11.35 -0.02 7.10
C PHE A 155 -9.99 0.34 7.68
N GLY A 156 -9.46 1.53 7.40
CA GLY A 156 -8.17 2.01 7.88
C GLY A 156 -8.11 2.09 9.40
N CYS A 157 -9.18 2.52 10.07
CA CYS A 157 -9.28 2.46 11.53
C CYS A 157 -9.10 1.02 12.05
N GLY A 158 -9.78 0.06 11.44
CA GLY A 158 -9.64 -1.35 11.78
C GLY A 158 -8.24 -1.89 11.52
N CYS A 159 -7.63 -1.52 10.39
CA CYS A 159 -6.30 -1.97 9.99
C CYS A 159 -5.20 -1.48 10.93
N GLU A 160 -5.21 -0.20 11.30
CA GLU A 160 -4.25 0.37 12.26
C GLU A 160 -4.43 -0.24 13.67
N MET A 161 -5.67 -0.42 14.10
CA MET A 161 -5.95 -1.11 15.36
C MET A 161 -5.48 -2.57 15.33
N ALA A 162 -5.63 -3.28 14.20
CA ALA A 162 -5.11 -4.63 14.02
C ALA A 162 -3.58 -4.66 14.12
N GLY A 163 -2.87 -3.72 13.49
CA GLY A 163 -1.42 -3.64 13.50
C GLY A 163 -0.83 -3.58 14.90
N ILE A 164 -1.33 -2.66 15.75
CA ILE A 164 -0.86 -2.55 17.15
C ILE A 164 -1.26 -3.78 17.98
N THR A 165 -2.43 -4.34 17.71
CA THR A 165 -2.93 -5.52 18.45
C THR A 165 -2.14 -6.79 18.11
N VAL A 166 -1.82 -7.00 16.84
CA VAL A 166 -1.02 -8.14 16.37
C VAL A 166 0.38 -8.07 16.95
N SER A 167 1.01 -6.89 16.91
CA SER A 167 2.34 -6.67 17.50
C SER A 167 2.34 -7.02 19.00
N ARG A 168 1.34 -6.57 19.76
CA ARG A 168 1.21 -6.91 21.19
C ARG A 168 0.91 -8.39 21.41
N GLY A 169 0.08 -9.00 20.58
CA GLY A 169 -0.18 -10.44 20.60
C GLY A 169 1.10 -11.25 20.39
N ILE A 170 1.94 -10.87 19.43
CA ILE A 170 3.24 -11.52 19.19
C ILE A 170 4.14 -11.40 20.43
N VAL A 171 4.25 -10.21 21.01
CA VAL A 171 5.03 -10.01 22.25
C VAL A 171 4.56 -10.96 23.36
N LYS A 172 3.25 -11.05 23.59
CA LYS A 172 2.66 -11.95 24.60
C LYS A 172 3.03 -13.41 24.40
N TRP A 173 2.91 -13.92 23.15
CA TRP A 173 3.12 -15.35 22.85
C TRP A 173 4.60 -15.73 22.70
N PHE A 174 5.49 -14.77 22.40
CA PHE A 174 6.91 -15.00 22.11
C PHE A 174 7.86 -14.36 23.13
N LYS A 175 7.35 -13.93 24.29
CA LYS A 175 8.15 -13.34 25.37
C LYS A 175 9.36 -14.22 25.69
N GLY A 176 10.56 -13.65 25.57
CA GLY A 176 11.82 -14.33 25.87
C GLY A 176 12.31 -15.35 24.84
N ARG A 177 11.60 -15.60 23.73
CA ARG A 177 12.00 -16.55 22.67
C ARG A 177 11.48 -16.14 21.29
N ASP A 178 12.38 -16.10 20.31
CA ASP A 178 12.08 -15.98 18.88
C ASP A 178 11.20 -14.77 18.49
N MET A 179 11.15 -13.70 19.28
CA MET A 179 10.27 -12.55 19.07
C MET A 179 10.56 -11.83 17.75
N ALA A 180 11.83 -11.53 17.47
CA ALA A 180 12.23 -10.85 16.23
C ALA A 180 11.83 -11.69 14.99
N LEU A 181 11.95 -13.00 15.11
CA LEU A 181 11.56 -13.95 14.08
C LEU A 181 10.04 -13.93 13.85
N ALA A 182 9.25 -13.92 14.93
CA ALA A 182 7.79 -13.89 14.85
C ALA A 182 7.29 -12.57 14.21
N MET A 183 7.84 -11.43 14.60
CA MET A 183 7.52 -10.12 13.99
C MET A 183 7.95 -10.05 12.52
N GLY A 184 9.14 -10.55 12.19
CA GLY A 184 9.60 -10.62 10.80
C GLY A 184 8.74 -11.54 9.94
N SER A 185 8.22 -12.63 10.50
CA SER A 185 7.30 -13.55 9.81
C SER A 185 5.96 -12.89 9.49
N GLU A 186 5.41 -12.16 10.43
CA GLU A 186 4.17 -11.41 10.27
C GLU A 186 4.31 -10.37 9.16
N MET A 187 5.37 -9.53 9.23
CA MET A 187 5.65 -8.54 8.20
C MET A 187 5.86 -9.14 6.80
N ALA A 188 6.54 -10.28 6.72
CA ALA A 188 6.76 -10.99 5.46
C ALA A 188 5.43 -11.46 4.86
N LEU A 189 4.52 -12.03 5.68
CA LEU A 189 3.18 -12.45 5.24
C LEU A 189 2.33 -11.24 4.80
N ALA A 190 2.38 -10.12 5.49
CA ALA A 190 1.71 -8.90 5.08
C ALA A 190 2.18 -8.43 3.68
N ARG A 191 3.49 -8.41 3.41
CA ARG A 191 4.04 -8.08 2.08
C ARG A 191 3.67 -9.09 1.00
N LEU A 192 3.60 -10.38 1.36
CA LEU A 192 3.12 -11.41 0.45
C LEU A 192 1.64 -11.20 0.09
N GLY A 193 0.83 -10.64 1.01
CA GLY A 193 -0.54 -10.19 0.74
C GLY A 193 -0.60 -9.15 -0.38
N VAL A 194 0.25 -8.14 -0.34
CA VAL A 194 0.35 -7.13 -1.41
C VAL A 194 0.72 -7.78 -2.75
N ALA A 195 1.72 -8.67 -2.77
CA ALA A 195 2.11 -9.38 -4.00
C ALA A 195 0.96 -10.26 -4.54
N THR A 196 0.21 -10.90 -3.66
CA THR A 196 -0.98 -11.71 -4.01
C THR A 196 -2.08 -10.84 -4.62
N CYS A 197 -2.31 -9.66 -4.06
CA CYS A 197 -3.25 -8.69 -4.59
C CYS A 197 -2.94 -8.31 -6.04
N MET A 198 -1.66 -8.08 -6.37
CA MET A 198 -1.24 -7.73 -7.73
C MET A 198 -1.58 -8.81 -8.77
N ILE A 199 -1.67 -10.09 -8.37
CA ILE A 199 -2.05 -11.19 -9.26
C ILE A 199 -3.57 -11.34 -9.33
N PHE A 200 -4.23 -11.40 -8.17
CA PHE A 200 -5.63 -11.82 -8.10
C PHE A 200 -6.64 -10.69 -8.33
N SER A 201 -6.32 -9.43 -8.02
CA SER A 201 -7.25 -8.33 -8.26
C SER A 201 -7.59 -8.18 -9.75
N PRO A 202 -6.62 -8.10 -10.69
CA PRO A 202 -6.95 -8.06 -12.12
C PRO A 202 -7.61 -9.35 -12.63
N TYR A 203 -7.26 -10.50 -12.04
CA TYR A 203 -7.87 -11.78 -12.38
C TYR A 203 -9.37 -11.78 -12.07
N PHE A 204 -9.75 -11.41 -10.84
CA PHE A 204 -11.17 -11.38 -10.46
C PHE A 204 -11.97 -10.30 -11.20
N ALA A 205 -11.34 -9.15 -11.50
CA ALA A 205 -11.98 -8.11 -12.29
C ALA A 205 -12.39 -8.57 -13.70
N ARG A 206 -11.65 -9.52 -14.28
CA ARG A 206 -11.87 -10.04 -15.65
C ARG A 206 -12.43 -11.47 -15.68
N LEU A 207 -12.83 -12.00 -14.53
CA LEU A 207 -13.34 -13.37 -14.43
C LEU A 207 -14.65 -13.54 -15.21
N GLY A 208 -14.72 -14.55 -16.04
CA GLY A 208 -15.91 -14.85 -16.83
C GLY A 208 -16.06 -14.04 -18.12
N GLY A 209 -15.00 -13.38 -18.59
CA GLY A 209 -14.95 -12.66 -19.87
C GLY A 209 -15.62 -11.27 -19.84
N GLN A 210 -16.23 -10.88 -18.75
CA GLN A 210 -16.78 -9.53 -18.54
C GLN A 210 -15.96 -8.79 -17.48
N ILE A 211 -15.68 -7.51 -17.73
CA ILE A 211 -14.97 -6.66 -16.78
C ILE A 211 -15.94 -6.18 -15.70
N ASP A 212 -15.64 -6.51 -14.44
CA ASP A 212 -16.40 -6.05 -13.29
C ASP A 212 -15.45 -5.85 -12.09
N VAL A 213 -15.17 -4.59 -11.78
CA VAL A 213 -14.27 -4.19 -10.70
C VAL A 213 -14.82 -4.57 -9.31
N SER A 214 -16.13 -4.74 -9.17
CA SER A 214 -16.75 -5.12 -7.90
C SER A 214 -16.33 -6.51 -7.44
N ARG A 215 -16.05 -7.44 -8.38
CA ARG A 215 -15.58 -8.81 -8.08
C ARG A 215 -14.22 -8.82 -7.40
N SER A 216 -13.31 -7.92 -7.79
CA SER A 216 -12.02 -7.80 -7.10
C SER A 216 -12.19 -7.40 -5.64
N VAL A 217 -13.05 -6.41 -5.37
CA VAL A 217 -13.29 -5.97 -4.00
C VAL A 217 -14.08 -7.01 -3.20
N ALA A 218 -15.05 -7.71 -3.84
CA ALA A 218 -15.75 -8.84 -3.23
C ALA A 218 -14.79 -9.94 -2.79
N PHE A 219 -13.78 -10.29 -3.62
CA PHE A 219 -12.73 -11.23 -3.24
C PHE A 219 -12.02 -10.77 -1.95
N GLY A 220 -11.65 -9.50 -1.84
CA GLY A 220 -11.06 -8.95 -0.63
C GLY A 220 -11.99 -8.99 0.58
N VAL A 221 -13.29 -8.73 0.41
CA VAL A 221 -14.31 -8.86 1.47
C VAL A 221 -14.40 -10.30 1.98
N VAL A 222 -14.42 -11.29 1.08
CA VAL A 222 -14.41 -12.71 1.46
C VAL A 222 -13.17 -13.06 2.28
N LEU A 223 -12.00 -12.57 1.90
CA LEU A 223 -10.77 -12.77 2.67
C LEU A 223 -10.84 -12.12 4.05
N LEU A 224 -11.46 -10.96 4.20
CA LEU A 224 -11.68 -10.33 5.50
C LEU A 224 -12.70 -11.08 6.37
N CYS A 225 -13.69 -11.74 5.78
CA CYS A 225 -14.54 -12.68 6.53
C CYS A 225 -13.71 -13.85 7.09
N ILE A 226 -12.77 -14.37 6.30
CA ILE A 226 -11.85 -15.43 6.77
C ILE A 226 -10.93 -14.86 7.87
N ALA A 227 -10.41 -13.64 7.73
CA ALA A 227 -9.62 -12.97 8.76
C ALA A 227 -10.39 -12.83 10.08
N LEU A 228 -11.67 -12.47 10.04
CA LEU A 228 -12.53 -12.40 11.22
C LEU A 228 -12.65 -13.78 11.89
N ILE A 229 -12.85 -14.84 11.12
CA ILE A 229 -12.89 -16.22 11.68
C ILE A 229 -11.54 -16.55 12.34
N MET A 230 -10.41 -16.21 11.72
CA MET A 230 -9.07 -16.44 12.27
C MET A 230 -8.86 -15.70 13.59
N THR A 231 -9.31 -14.44 13.70
CA THR A 231 -9.20 -13.67 14.96
C THR A 231 -10.11 -14.24 16.06
N ILE A 232 -11.29 -14.78 15.72
CA ILE A 232 -12.15 -15.48 16.67
C ILE A 232 -11.48 -16.77 17.17
N VAL A 233 -10.86 -17.54 16.28
CA VAL A 233 -10.10 -18.76 16.68
C VAL A 233 -8.91 -18.36 17.56
N TYR A 234 -8.20 -17.29 17.22
CA TYR A 234 -7.13 -16.74 18.06
C TYR A 234 -7.65 -16.35 19.45
N PHE A 235 -8.81 -15.68 19.55
CA PHE A 235 -9.45 -15.33 20.82
C PHE A 235 -9.63 -16.55 21.72
N VAL A 236 -10.15 -17.66 21.17
CA VAL A 236 -10.36 -18.90 21.93
C VAL A 236 -9.03 -19.52 22.38
N MET A 237 -8.02 -19.50 21.50
CA MET A 237 -6.69 -20.03 21.82
C MET A 237 -5.99 -19.22 22.91
N ASP A 238 -6.03 -17.89 22.83
CA ASP A 238 -5.41 -17.00 23.79
C ASP A 238 -6.08 -17.09 25.17
N LYS A 239 -7.42 -17.25 25.21
CA LYS A 239 -8.16 -17.51 26.45
C LYS A 239 -7.71 -18.82 27.14
N LYS A 240 -7.41 -19.86 26.35
CA LYS A 240 -6.87 -21.12 26.89
C LYS A 240 -5.46 -20.98 27.42
N LEU A 241 -4.63 -20.13 26.80
CA LEU A 241 -3.27 -19.85 27.27
C LEU A 241 -3.31 -19.22 28.67
N ASP A 242 -4.10 -18.16 28.86
CA ASP A 242 -4.19 -17.47 30.18
C ASP A 242 -4.69 -18.41 31.27
N ALA A 243 -5.63 -19.32 30.95
CA ALA A 243 -6.09 -20.33 31.89
C ALA A 243 -5.01 -21.35 32.28
N GLN A 244 -4.00 -21.58 31.43
CA GLN A 244 -2.90 -22.52 31.68
C GLN A 244 -1.71 -21.86 32.39
N THR A 245 -1.42 -20.59 32.07
CA THR A 245 -0.25 -19.88 32.61
C THR A 245 -0.55 -19.14 33.91
N GLY A 246 -1.82 -18.83 34.18
CA GLY A 246 -2.23 -18.02 35.33
C GLY A 246 -1.74 -16.58 35.29
N GLU A 247 -1.10 -16.16 34.20
CA GLU A 247 -0.58 -14.81 34.00
C GLU A 247 -1.67 -13.91 33.44
N ALA A 248 -1.98 -12.84 34.16
CA ALA A 248 -2.76 -11.74 33.63
C ALA A 248 -1.92 -10.99 32.57
N GLU A 249 -2.58 -10.43 31.57
CA GLU A 249 -1.93 -9.60 30.55
C GLU A 249 -1.15 -8.45 31.19
N GLU A 250 0.18 -8.40 30.99
CA GLU A 250 0.98 -7.27 31.43
C GLU A 250 0.47 -6.01 30.73
N LYS A 251 0.09 -5.02 31.50
CA LYS A 251 -0.28 -3.70 30.97
C LYS A 251 1.01 -2.91 30.76
N ASP A 252 1.27 -2.53 29.52
CA ASP A 252 2.30 -1.55 29.22
C ASP A 252 1.94 -0.21 29.85
N ASP A 253 2.94 0.61 30.12
CA ASP A 253 2.71 2.00 30.55
C ASP A 253 1.90 2.72 29.44
N PRO A 254 0.71 3.25 29.78
CA PRO A 254 -0.14 3.88 28.77
C PRO A 254 0.55 5.14 28.23
N PHE A 255 0.24 5.48 26.97
CA PHE A 255 0.65 6.74 26.36
C PHE A 255 0.31 7.92 27.29
N LYS A 256 1.32 8.73 27.64
CA LYS A 256 1.16 9.93 28.47
C LYS A 256 1.43 11.17 27.63
N ILE A 257 0.49 12.09 27.62
CA ILE A 257 0.65 13.39 26.92
C ILE A 257 1.88 14.15 27.45
N SER A 258 2.25 13.96 28.74
CA SER A 258 3.46 14.53 29.31
C SER A 258 4.76 14.09 28.62
N ASP A 259 4.77 12.89 28.02
CA ASP A 259 5.97 12.34 27.38
C ASP A 259 6.22 13.02 26.02
N LEU A 260 5.18 13.59 25.41
CA LEU A 260 5.30 14.36 24.16
C LEU A 260 6.28 15.51 24.26
N GLY A 261 6.30 16.24 25.39
CA GLY A 261 7.22 17.36 25.60
C GLY A 261 8.69 16.95 25.47
N GLN A 262 9.07 15.81 26.03
CA GLN A 262 10.43 15.28 25.98
C GLN A 262 10.79 14.76 24.57
N ILE A 263 9.85 14.09 23.89
CA ILE A 263 10.05 13.57 22.53
C ILE A 263 10.21 14.72 21.54
N LEU A 264 9.32 15.73 21.60
CA LEU A 264 9.29 16.87 20.66
C LEU A 264 10.53 17.78 20.79
N THR A 265 11.24 17.76 21.92
CA THR A 265 12.51 18.51 22.09
C THR A 265 13.72 17.77 21.51
N SER A 266 13.59 16.47 21.17
CA SER A 266 14.69 15.69 20.60
C SER A 266 14.90 15.97 19.11
N SER A 267 16.01 16.60 18.75
CA SER A 267 16.36 16.82 17.33
C SER A 267 16.60 15.51 16.55
N GLY A 268 17.14 14.50 17.20
CA GLY A 268 17.34 13.17 16.59
C GLY A 268 16.00 12.51 16.26
N PHE A 269 15.01 12.62 17.14
CA PHE A 269 13.65 12.12 16.91
C PHE A 269 13.03 12.75 15.65
N TRP A 270 13.07 14.09 15.52
CA TRP A 270 12.51 14.77 14.36
C TRP A 270 13.19 14.37 13.05
N LEU A 271 14.51 14.20 13.06
CA LEU A 271 15.23 13.75 11.85
C LEU A 271 14.76 12.37 11.41
N VAL A 272 14.57 11.43 12.33
CA VAL A 272 14.10 10.08 12.01
C VAL A 272 12.61 10.08 11.61
N ALA A 273 11.76 10.86 12.30
CA ALA A 273 10.35 10.98 11.98
C ALA A 273 10.13 11.60 10.59
N LEU A 274 10.86 12.66 10.25
CA LEU A 274 10.81 13.30 8.94
C LEU A 274 11.37 12.39 7.83
N LEU A 275 12.45 11.66 8.09
CA LEU A 275 12.94 10.63 7.18
C LEU A 275 11.90 9.56 6.92
N CYS A 276 11.19 9.12 7.98
CA CYS A 276 10.12 8.15 7.87
C CYS A 276 9.02 8.63 6.93
N VAL A 277 8.44 9.82 7.19
CA VAL A 277 7.35 10.33 6.36
C VAL A 277 7.77 10.55 4.91
N LEU A 278 8.95 11.12 4.65
CA LEU A 278 9.42 11.38 3.29
C LEU A 278 9.63 10.08 2.50
N TYR A 279 10.23 9.09 3.14
CA TYR A 279 10.54 7.83 2.50
C TYR A 279 9.30 6.98 2.23
N TYR A 280 8.45 6.82 3.25
CA TYR A 280 7.21 6.07 3.12
C TYR A 280 6.23 6.73 2.14
N SER A 281 6.20 8.07 2.10
CA SER A 281 5.39 8.84 1.15
C SER A 281 5.86 8.72 -0.31
N ALA A 282 7.14 8.45 -0.53
CA ALA A 282 7.66 8.24 -1.88
C ALA A 282 7.40 6.81 -2.40
N ILE A 283 7.16 5.84 -1.53
CA ILE A 283 7.01 4.42 -1.91
C ILE A 283 5.56 3.95 -1.90
N PHE A 284 4.83 4.07 -0.80
CA PHE A 284 3.48 3.52 -0.70
C PHE A 284 2.45 4.22 -1.59
N PRO A 285 2.41 5.56 -1.67
CA PRO A 285 1.59 6.24 -2.66
C PRO A 285 1.94 5.86 -4.09
N PHE A 286 3.23 5.73 -4.42
CA PHE A 286 3.67 5.24 -5.73
C PHE A 286 3.11 3.84 -6.02
N GLN A 287 3.16 2.90 -5.05
CA GLN A 287 2.63 1.55 -5.20
C GLN A 287 1.17 1.53 -5.68
N LYS A 288 0.34 2.50 -5.24
CA LYS A 288 -1.07 2.62 -5.65
C LYS A 288 -1.24 2.94 -7.15
N TYR A 289 -0.24 3.53 -7.78
CA TYR A 289 -0.26 3.94 -9.19
C TYR A 289 0.70 3.16 -10.08
N ALA A 290 1.61 2.38 -9.50
CA ALA A 290 2.74 1.78 -10.21
C ALA A 290 2.32 0.87 -11.36
N VAL A 291 1.24 0.09 -11.19
CA VAL A 291 0.75 -0.80 -12.27
C VAL A 291 0.26 0.02 -13.46
N ASN A 292 -0.54 1.06 -13.23
CA ASN A 292 -1.01 1.92 -14.32
C ASN A 292 0.16 2.71 -14.93
N MET A 293 1.14 3.16 -14.14
CA MET A 293 2.36 3.78 -14.66
C MET A 293 3.11 2.83 -15.61
N LEU A 294 3.23 1.54 -15.27
CA LEU A 294 3.84 0.56 -16.15
C LEU A 294 3.02 0.34 -17.42
N GLN A 295 1.68 0.29 -17.34
CA GLN A 295 0.80 0.20 -18.52
C GLN A 295 0.99 1.39 -19.46
N CYS A 296 1.14 2.60 -18.92
CA CYS A 296 1.35 3.82 -19.71
C CYS A 296 2.72 3.87 -20.40
N ASN A 297 3.76 3.32 -19.75
CA ASN A 297 5.14 3.43 -20.22
C ASN A 297 5.66 2.20 -20.97
N LEU A 298 4.95 1.07 -20.90
CA LEU A 298 5.28 -0.16 -21.60
C LEU A 298 4.23 -0.47 -22.66
N LYS A 299 4.67 -0.80 -23.87
CA LYS A 299 3.77 -1.31 -24.91
C LYS A 299 3.50 -2.80 -24.66
N LEU A 300 2.66 -3.07 -23.66
CA LEU A 300 2.30 -4.44 -23.31
C LEU A 300 1.23 -4.96 -24.27
N THR A 301 1.48 -6.13 -24.84
CA THR A 301 0.53 -6.82 -25.71
C THR A 301 0.09 -8.11 -25.02
N PRO A 302 -1.11 -8.15 -24.42
CA PRO A 302 -1.60 -9.37 -23.77
C PRO A 302 -1.55 -10.56 -24.71
N PRO A 303 -1.27 -11.78 -24.20
CA PRO A 303 -1.25 -12.98 -25.01
C PRO A 303 -2.60 -13.21 -25.70
N ALA A 304 -2.59 -13.77 -26.91
CA ALA A 304 -3.82 -14.06 -27.67
C ALA A 304 -4.76 -14.97 -26.86
N GLU A 305 -6.06 -14.71 -26.96
CA GLU A 305 -7.09 -15.55 -26.36
C GLU A 305 -6.93 -17.01 -26.80
N GLY A 306 -7.12 -17.95 -25.86
CA GLY A 306 -6.92 -19.37 -26.09
C GLY A 306 -5.45 -19.83 -26.07
N SER A 307 -4.47 -18.92 -25.95
CA SER A 307 -3.07 -19.31 -25.76
C SER A 307 -2.84 -19.85 -24.34
N PHE A 308 -1.81 -20.69 -24.18
CA PHE A 308 -1.40 -21.20 -22.87
C PHE A 308 -1.18 -20.07 -21.84
N TRP A 309 -0.54 -18.98 -22.26
CA TRP A 309 -0.19 -17.85 -21.37
C TRP A 309 -1.39 -16.99 -20.96
N ALA A 310 -2.49 -17.04 -21.72
CA ALA A 310 -3.73 -16.35 -21.37
C ALA A 310 -4.62 -17.16 -20.42
N SER A 311 -4.32 -18.45 -20.21
CA SER A 311 -5.17 -19.34 -19.43
C SER A 311 -5.16 -19.01 -17.94
N ASP A 312 -6.31 -19.22 -17.28
CA ASP A 312 -6.46 -19.09 -15.83
C ASP A 312 -5.48 -19.97 -15.05
N SER A 313 -5.21 -21.18 -15.55
CA SER A 313 -4.26 -22.11 -14.95
C SER A 313 -2.88 -21.50 -14.75
N VAL A 314 -2.41 -20.68 -15.70
CA VAL A 314 -1.11 -20.00 -15.61
C VAL A 314 -1.11 -18.95 -14.48
N THR A 315 -2.24 -18.31 -14.20
CA THR A 315 -2.37 -17.39 -13.04
C THR A 315 -2.11 -18.13 -11.73
N PHE A 316 -2.72 -19.30 -11.54
CA PHE A 316 -2.51 -20.11 -10.34
C PHE A 316 -1.10 -20.70 -10.28
N VAL A 317 -0.51 -21.12 -11.41
CA VAL A 317 0.89 -21.57 -11.46
C VAL A 317 1.83 -20.42 -11.09
N GLN A 318 1.63 -19.23 -11.64
CA GLN A 318 2.43 -18.04 -11.32
C GLN A 318 2.33 -17.69 -9.83
N PHE A 319 1.15 -17.76 -9.23
CA PHE A 319 0.96 -17.61 -7.80
C PHE A 319 1.71 -18.68 -7.00
N GLY A 320 1.64 -19.96 -7.43
CA GLY A 320 2.40 -21.05 -6.80
C GLY A 320 3.90 -20.81 -6.83
N ILE A 321 4.46 -20.34 -7.95
CA ILE A 321 5.87 -19.96 -8.06
C ILE A 321 6.20 -18.79 -7.11
N MET A 322 5.35 -17.78 -7.02
CA MET A 322 5.51 -16.67 -6.07
C MET A 322 5.57 -17.17 -4.62
N LEU A 323 4.68 -18.11 -4.25
CA LEU A 323 4.71 -18.72 -2.92
C LEU A 323 6.01 -19.50 -2.68
N LEU A 324 6.50 -20.24 -3.68
CA LEU A 324 7.79 -20.95 -3.58
C LEU A 324 8.95 -19.97 -3.36
N VAL A 325 9.00 -18.86 -4.08
CA VAL A 325 9.98 -17.80 -3.88
C VAL A 325 9.95 -17.31 -2.42
N ALA A 326 8.76 -16.96 -1.92
CA ALA A 326 8.60 -16.45 -0.57
C ALA A 326 8.98 -17.49 0.50
N VAL A 327 8.48 -18.72 0.37
CA VAL A 327 8.72 -19.80 1.36
C VAL A 327 10.19 -20.21 1.40
N LEU A 328 10.83 -20.39 0.24
CA LEU A 328 12.26 -20.77 0.16
C LEU A 328 13.16 -19.65 0.70
N GLY A 329 12.89 -18.40 0.31
CA GLY A 329 13.63 -17.24 0.80
C GLY A 329 13.47 -17.06 2.30
N PHE A 330 12.27 -17.18 2.81
CA PHE A 330 11.99 -17.10 4.24
C PHE A 330 12.64 -18.26 5.00
N ALA A 331 12.49 -19.51 4.54
CA ALA A 331 13.09 -20.70 5.16
C ALA A 331 14.61 -20.64 5.20
N SER A 332 15.26 -19.92 4.26
CA SER A 332 16.72 -19.75 4.26
C SER A 332 17.22 -19.07 5.54
N ASN A 333 16.44 -18.15 6.12
CA ASN A 333 16.83 -17.41 7.32
C ASN A 333 16.86 -18.28 8.60
N PHE A 334 16.21 -19.46 8.57
CA PHE A 334 16.17 -20.38 9.72
C PHE A 334 17.28 -21.45 9.68
N GLN A 335 18.08 -21.48 8.63
CA GLN A 335 19.08 -22.52 8.49
C GLN A 335 20.33 -22.19 9.32
N LYS A 336 20.70 -23.10 10.21
CA LYS A 336 21.95 -23.01 10.97
C LYS A 336 23.20 -23.30 10.11
N GLN A 337 23.06 -24.13 9.07
CA GLN A 337 24.14 -24.48 8.15
C GLN A 337 24.16 -23.52 6.97
N LYS A 338 25.26 -22.77 6.78
CA LYS A 338 25.42 -21.80 5.67
C LYS A 338 25.18 -22.41 4.29
N ILE A 339 25.60 -23.66 4.06
CA ILE A 339 25.40 -24.35 2.78
C ILE A 339 23.89 -24.49 2.50
N ARG A 340 23.09 -24.94 3.46
CA ARG A 340 21.62 -25.06 3.30
C ARG A 340 20.96 -23.71 3.10
N GLN A 341 21.42 -22.68 3.82
CA GLN A 341 20.97 -21.31 3.63
C GLN A 341 21.18 -20.84 2.20
N TYR A 342 22.40 -21.01 1.66
CA TYR A 342 22.71 -20.60 0.29
C TYR A 342 21.97 -21.42 -0.77
N ILE A 343 21.74 -22.72 -0.55
CA ILE A 343 20.94 -23.55 -1.46
C ILE A 343 19.51 -23.04 -1.52
N LEU A 344 18.85 -22.82 -0.38
CA LEU A 344 17.46 -22.33 -0.34
C LEU A 344 17.34 -20.93 -0.95
N LEU A 345 18.28 -20.03 -0.66
CA LEU A 345 18.31 -18.71 -1.25
C LEU A 345 18.53 -18.78 -2.77
N GLY A 346 19.45 -19.63 -3.24
CA GLY A 346 19.70 -19.85 -4.66
C GLY A 346 18.47 -20.40 -5.40
N LEU A 347 17.76 -21.35 -4.79
CA LEU A 347 16.50 -21.86 -5.34
C LEU A 347 15.42 -20.77 -5.36
N SER A 348 15.31 -19.96 -4.30
CA SER A 348 14.38 -18.82 -4.26
C SER A 348 14.66 -17.83 -5.40
N VAL A 349 15.92 -17.49 -5.63
CA VAL A 349 16.33 -16.60 -6.74
C VAL A 349 16.02 -17.25 -8.10
N LEU A 350 16.27 -18.55 -8.26
CA LEU A 350 15.92 -19.27 -9.50
C LEU A 350 14.43 -19.20 -9.79
N PHE A 351 13.57 -19.47 -8.79
CA PHE A 351 12.12 -19.35 -8.96
C PHE A 351 11.67 -17.90 -9.17
N LEU A 352 12.37 -16.91 -8.62
CA LEU A 352 12.12 -15.50 -8.93
C LEU A 352 12.37 -15.21 -10.42
N PHE A 353 13.43 -15.75 -11.02
CA PHE A 353 13.65 -15.62 -12.47
C PHE A 353 12.52 -16.29 -13.27
N VAL A 354 12.05 -17.47 -12.85
CA VAL A 354 10.89 -18.13 -13.48
C VAL A 354 9.65 -17.26 -13.36
N TYR A 355 9.41 -16.67 -12.21
CA TYR A 355 8.29 -15.73 -12.00
C TYR A 355 8.38 -14.52 -12.93
N CYS A 356 9.54 -13.89 -13.04
CA CYS A 356 9.76 -12.75 -13.93
C CYS A 356 9.56 -13.15 -15.40
N TYR A 357 10.04 -14.33 -15.81
CA TYR A 357 9.82 -14.86 -17.15
C TYR A 357 8.31 -15.07 -17.44
N MET A 358 7.55 -15.60 -16.49
CA MET A 358 6.10 -15.74 -16.64
C MET A 358 5.41 -14.37 -16.77
N GLY A 359 5.80 -13.37 -15.97
CA GLY A 359 5.30 -12.00 -16.08
C GLY A 359 5.60 -11.37 -17.45
N TYR A 360 6.81 -11.63 -17.98
CA TYR A 360 7.18 -11.22 -19.34
C TYR A 360 6.31 -11.90 -20.39
N MET A 361 6.15 -13.23 -20.34
CA MET A 361 5.34 -13.97 -21.31
C MET A 361 3.85 -13.60 -21.26
N ARG A 362 3.35 -13.22 -20.10
CA ARG A 362 1.98 -12.75 -19.91
C ARG A 362 1.79 -11.26 -20.23
N GLN A 363 2.86 -10.51 -20.42
CA GLN A 363 2.83 -9.07 -20.65
C GLN A 363 1.96 -8.33 -19.61
N SER A 364 2.06 -8.74 -18.34
CA SER A 364 1.22 -8.26 -17.26
C SER A 364 1.93 -7.24 -16.39
N ALA A 365 1.54 -5.97 -16.46
CA ALA A 365 2.10 -4.90 -15.63
C ALA A 365 1.98 -5.20 -14.12
N SER A 366 0.87 -5.77 -13.69
CA SER A 366 0.63 -6.12 -12.29
C SER A 366 1.53 -7.26 -11.81
N ALA A 367 1.76 -8.28 -12.66
CA ALA A 367 2.70 -9.36 -12.35
C ALA A 367 4.15 -8.87 -12.33
N ILE A 368 4.52 -7.92 -13.20
CA ILE A 368 5.83 -7.27 -13.20
C ILE A 368 6.03 -6.51 -11.88
N PHE A 369 5.05 -5.72 -11.47
CA PHE A 369 5.16 -4.92 -10.24
C PHE A 369 5.11 -5.77 -8.95
N ALA A 370 4.46 -6.93 -8.95
CA ALA A 370 4.41 -7.84 -7.79
C ALA A 370 5.79 -8.29 -7.29
N VAL A 371 6.84 -8.18 -8.13
CA VAL A 371 8.23 -8.43 -7.73
C VAL A 371 8.68 -7.46 -6.62
N PHE A 372 8.18 -6.22 -6.59
CA PHE A 372 8.53 -5.24 -5.56
C PHE A 372 8.20 -5.72 -4.13
N PRO A 373 6.93 -6.02 -3.77
CA PRO A 373 6.62 -6.53 -2.43
C PRO A 373 7.22 -7.91 -2.16
N LEU A 374 7.37 -8.76 -3.18
CA LEU A 374 8.00 -10.08 -3.04
C LEU A 374 9.48 -9.96 -2.65
N LEU A 375 10.21 -9.01 -3.23
CA LEU A 375 11.60 -8.73 -2.84
C LEU A 375 11.73 -8.25 -1.40
N ALA A 376 10.80 -7.45 -0.91
CA ALA A 376 10.81 -7.00 0.48
C ALA A 376 10.76 -8.20 1.45
N VAL A 377 10.00 -9.26 1.12
CA VAL A 377 9.99 -10.52 1.90
C VAL A 377 11.38 -11.15 1.97
N LEU A 378 12.16 -11.11 0.89
CA LEU A 378 13.45 -11.76 0.80
C LEU A 378 14.58 -10.92 1.41
N ILE A 379 14.62 -9.64 1.11
CA ILE A 379 15.78 -8.79 1.37
C ILE A 379 15.72 -8.16 2.76
N THR A 380 14.54 -7.80 3.27
CA THR A 380 14.42 -7.11 4.57
C THR A 380 15.06 -7.89 5.73
N PRO A 381 14.86 -9.22 5.89
CA PRO A 381 15.54 -9.98 6.95
C PRO A 381 17.06 -10.00 6.83
N ILE A 382 17.57 -10.06 5.60
CA ILE A 382 19.02 -10.07 5.32
C ILE A 382 19.64 -8.73 5.73
N LEU A 383 18.99 -7.63 5.37
CA LEU A 383 19.46 -6.28 5.72
C LEU A 383 19.31 -5.99 7.21
N GLY A 384 18.23 -6.46 7.85
CA GLY A 384 18.08 -6.36 9.30
C GLY A 384 19.22 -7.04 10.05
N ASN A 385 19.54 -8.28 9.66
CA ASN A 385 20.69 -9.00 10.22
C ASN A 385 22.05 -8.28 9.96
N PHE A 386 22.19 -7.65 8.80
CA PHE A 386 23.39 -6.85 8.50
C PHE A 386 23.49 -5.63 9.44
N VAL A 387 22.40 -4.88 9.63
CA VAL A 387 22.38 -3.70 10.53
C VAL A 387 22.62 -4.12 11.98
N ASP A 388 22.05 -5.24 12.42
CA ASP A 388 22.25 -5.75 13.78
C ASP A 388 23.71 -6.06 14.08
N HIS A 389 24.43 -6.68 13.17
CA HIS A 389 25.82 -7.12 13.38
C HIS A 389 26.88 -6.13 12.91
N LYS A 390 26.58 -5.28 11.93
CA LYS A 390 27.55 -4.34 11.35
C LYS A 390 27.22 -2.88 11.66
N GLY A 391 26.01 -2.60 12.10
CA GLY A 391 25.53 -1.23 12.28
C GLY A 391 25.26 -0.54 10.95
N LYS A 392 25.69 0.72 10.84
CA LYS A 392 25.59 1.54 9.63
C LYS A 392 24.17 2.00 9.30
N ALA A 393 23.27 2.08 10.29
CA ALA A 393 21.87 2.43 10.06
C ALA A 393 21.70 3.77 9.34
N ALA A 394 22.37 4.83 9.76
CA ALA A 394 22.29 6.13 9.08
C ALA A 394 22.85 6.07 7.62
N SER A 395 23.94 5.33 7.43
CA SER A 395 24.50 5.11 6.08
C SER A 395 23.56 4.33 5.16
N MET A 396 22.81 3.36 5.70
CA MET A 396 21.80 2.59 4.93
C MET A 396 20.60 3.46 4.55
N LEU A 397 20.16 4.39 5.40
CA LEU A 397 19.12 5.36 5.07
C LEU A 397 19.54 6.29 3.93
N VAL A 398 20.80 6.76 3.94
CA VAL A 398 21.37 7.56 2.86
C VAL A 398 21.42 6.77 1.54
N LEU A 399 21.91 5.51 1.58
CA LEU A 399 21.96 4.64 0.40
C LEU A 399 20.55 4.38 -0.15
N GLY A 400 19.60 4.06 0.74
CA GLY A 400 18.21 3.85 0.35
C GLY A 400 17.61 5.06 -0.36
N SER A 401 17.86 6.28 0.14
CA SER A 401 17.39 7.52 -0.48
C SER A 401 18.00 7.73 -1.88
N LEU A 402 19.29 7.46 -2.07
CA LEU A 402 19.95 7.55 -3.39
C LEU A 402 19.34 6.57 -4.39
N LEU A 403 19.12 5.31 -3.98
CA LEU A 403 18.49 4.30 -4.82
C LEU A 403 17.05 4.68 -5.18
N LEU A 404 16.30 5.22 -4.22
CA LEU A 404 14.93 5.69 -4.42
C LEU A 404 14.84 6.79 -5.49
N ILE A 405 15.71 7.80 -5.39
CA ILE A 405 15.81 8.88 -6.38
C ILE A 405 16.10 8.29 -7.77
N GLY A 406 17.10 7.41 -7.87
CA GLY A 406 17.47 6.73 -9.10
C GLY A 406 16.31 5.97 -9.72
N CYS A 407 15.54 5.23 -8.92
CA CYS A 407 14.36 4.49 -9.38
C CYS A 407 13.27 5.40 -9.95
N HIS A 408 12.89 6.45 -9.22
CA HIS A 408 11.85 7.37 -9.70
C HIS A 408 12.27 8.13 -10.95
N LEU A 409 13.52 8.58 -11.06
CA LEU A 409 14.05 9.20 -12.26
C LEU A 409 14.14 8.23 -13.44
N THR A 410 14.46 6.96 -13.19
CA THR A 410 14.44 5.91 -14.22
C THR A 410 13.03 5.67 -14.74
N PHE A 411 12.03 5.58 -13.86
CA PHE A 411 10.64 5.47 -14.28
C PHE A 411 10.14 6.72 -15.00
N ALA A 412 10.60 7.92 -14.62
CA ALA A 412 10.16 9.18 -15.23
C ALA A 412 10.74 9.42 -16.63
N TYR A 413 12.02 9.09 -16.85
CA TYR A 413 12.74 9.51 -18.05
C TYR A 413 13.32 8.35 -18.87
N VAL A 414 13.79 7.29 -18.21
CA VAL A 414 14.43 6.17 -18.93
C VAL A 414 13.40 5.20 -19.46
N LEU A 415 12.43 4.80 -18.62
CA LEU A 415 11.41 3.81 -19.02
C LEU A 415 10.58 4.26 -20.23
N PRO A 416 10.08 5.52 -20.31
CA PRO A 416 9.34 6.00 -21.48
C PRO A 416 10.14 5.96 -22.79
N ALA A 417 11.47 6.10 -22.73
CA ALA A 417 12.33 6.00 -23.91
C ALA A 417 12.35 4.60 -24.54
N PHE A 418 11.98 3.56 -23.76
CA PHE A 418 11.87 2.18 -24.23
C PHE A 418 10.45 1.80 -24.65
N LYS A 419 9.49 2.71 -24.68
CA LYS A 419 8.07 2.41 -24.99
C LYS A 419 7.89 1.64 -26.29
N GLU A 420 8.67 1.98 -27.33
CA GLU A 420 8.62 1.28 -28.63
C GLU A 420 9.44 -0.01 -28.68
N PHE A 421 10.29 -0.26 -27.67
CA PHE A 421 11.08 -1.49 -27.55
C PHE A 421 10.63 -2.29 -26.31
N ALA A 422 9.52 -3.02 -26.46
CA ALA A 422 8.81 -3.70 -25.36
C ALA A 422 9.73 -4.59 -24.49
N VAL A 423 10.62 -5.40 -25.10
CA VAL A 423 11.55 -6.28 -24.37
C VAL A 423 12.51 -5.46 -23.51
N GLY A 424 13.12 -4.42 -24.09
CA GLY A 424 14.02 -3.53 -23.37
C GLY A 424 13.31 -2.79 -22.23
N GLY A 425 12.10 -2.28 -22.48
CA GLY A 425 11.27 -1.63 -21.47
C GLY A 425 10.95 -2.54 -20.28
N ILE A 426 10.57 -3.79 -20.52
CA ILE A 426 10.28 -4.76 -19.47
C ILE A 426 11.54 -5.10 -18.64
N ILE A 427 12.71 -5.24 -19.29
CA ILE A 427 13.97 -5.46 -18.59
C ILE A 427 14.30 -4.26 -17.71
N VAL A 428 14.21 -3.04 -18.22
CA VAL A 428 14.44 -1.80 -17.45
C VAL A 428 13.45 -1.72 -16.27
N ALA A 429 12.18 -2.05 -16.48
CA ALA A 429 11.17 -2.07 -15.42
C ALA A 429 11.55 -3.06 -14.31
N TYR A 430 11.89 -4.31 -14.65
CA TYR A 430 12.31 -5.31 -13.66
C TYR A 430 13.56 -4.87 -12.89
N LEU A 431 14.60 -4.39 -13.57
CA LEU A 431 15.83 -3.93 -12.91
C LEU A 431 15.53 -2.78 -11.94
N THR A 432 14.71 -1.82 -12.37
CA THR A 432 14.33 -0.69 -11.51
C THR A 432 13.49 -1.14 -10.32
N ILE A 433 12.55 -2.07 -10.51
CA ILE A 433 11.72 -2.64 -9.44
C ILE A 433 12.58 -3.44 -8.44
N LEU A 434 13.58 -4.18 -8.91
CA LEU A 434 14.54 -4.89 -8.06
C LEU A 434 15.33 -3.91 -7.18
N VAL A 435 15.82 -2.81 -7.77
CA VAL A 435 16.53 -1.76 -7.03
C VAL A 435 15.59 -1.04 -6.06
N LEU A 436 14.33 -0.78 -6.46
CA LEU A 436 13.32 -0.16 -5.58
C LEU A 436 12.99 -1.06 -4.38
N GLY A 437 12.86 -2.38 -4.58
CA GLY A 437 12.65 -3.34 -3.50
C GLY A 437 13.81 -3.39 -2.52
N ALA A 438 15.05 -3.35 -3.03
CA ALA A 438 16.25 -3.25 -2.19
C ALA A 438 16.27 -1.93 -1.42
N SER A 439 16.02 -0.79 -2.10
CA SER A 439 15.91 0.53 -1.50
C SER A 439 14.87 0.53 -0.36
N PHE A 440 13.66 0.00 -0.62
CA PHE A 440 12.62 -0.09 0.39
C PHE A 440 13.07 -0.91 1.60
N SER A 441 13.71 -2.06 1.39
CA SER A 441 14.11 -2.96 2.46
C SER A 441 15.18 -2.37 3.39
N LEU A 442 16.00 -1.43 2.90
CA LEU A 442 17.01 -0.72 3.70
C LEU A 442 16.38 0.12 4.81
N VAL A 443 15.20 0.71 4.57
CA VAL A 443 14.59 1.66 5.52
C VAL A 443 14.00 0.98 6.75
N PRO A 444 13.06 0.02 6.67
CA PRO A 444 12.56 -0.63 7.87
C PRO A 444 13.67 -1.35 8.65
N ALA A 445 14.67 -1.89 7.96
CA ALA A 445 15.82 -2.53 8.60
C ALA A 445 16.72 -1.56 9.40
N SER A 446 16.72 -0.27 9.05
CA SER A 446 17.59 0.74 9.67
C SER A 446 16.84 1.74 10.54
N LEU A 447 15.66 2.21 10.10
CA LEU A 447 14.91 3.28 10.75
C LEU A 447 14.31 2.83 12.08
N TRP A 448 13.58 1.71 12.08
CA TRP A 448 12.88 1.24 13.28
C TRP A 448 13.82 0.87 14.42
N PRO A 449 14.94 0.17 14.20
CA PRO A 449 15.93 -0.07 15.26
C PRO A 449 16.69 1.18 15.74
N SER A 450 16.60 2.29 15.00
CA SER A 450 17.22 3.55 15.41
C SER A 450 16.42 4.30 16.47
N VAL A 451 15.09 4.13 16.51
CA VAL A 451 14.20 4.87 17.43
C VAL A 451 14.57 4.67 18.91
N PRO A 452 14.83 3.44 19.40
CA PRO A 452 15.23 3.22 20.80
C PRO A 452 16.56 3.87 21.19
N LYS A 453 17.41 4.22 20.21
CA LYS A 453 18.67 4.95 20.49
C LYS A 453 18.48 6.47 20.64
N LEU A 454 17.29 6.98 20.28
CA LEU A 454 16.99 8.42 20.24
C LEU A 454 16.20 8.92 21.42
N VAL A 455 15.52 8.03 22.15
CA VAL A 455 14.62 8.35 23.24
C VAL A 455 14.86 7.43 24.45
N GLU A 456 14.45 7.86 25.63
CA GLU A 456 14.54 7.05 26.85
C GLU A 456 13.62 5.80 26.75
N PRO A 457 14.02 4.65 27.33
CA PRO A 457 13.26 3.40 27.27
C PRO A 457 11.79 3.53 27.67
N LYS A 458 11.48 4.35 28.67
CA LYS A 458 10.11 4.54 29.20
C LYS A 458 9.13 5.23 28.24
N ILE A 459 9.65 5.94 27.20
CA ILE A 459 8.83 6.72 26.23
C ILE A 459 8.93 6.19 24.80
N ILE A 460 9.54 5.02 24.59
CA ILE A 460 9.71 4.41 23.26
C ILE A 460 8.35 4.19 22.57
N GLY A 461 7.34 3.70 23.31
CA GLY A 461 6.00 3.46 22.76
C GLY A 461 5.35 4.75 22.25
N SER A 462 5.46 5.85 23.03
CA SER A 462 4.98 7.18 22.62
C SER A 462 5.73 7.72 21.40
N ALA A 463 7.03 7.46 21.30
CA ALA A 463 7.84 7.86 20.15
C ALA A 463 7.41 7.13 18.87
N TYR A 464 7.20 5.81 18.93
CA TYR A 464 6.69 5.05 17.80
C TYR A 464 5.30 5.54 17.37
N ALA A 465 4.38 5.75 18.31
CA ALA A 465 3.03 6.23 18.00
C ALA A 465 3.07 7.60 17.28
N LEU A 466 3.93 8.51 17.71
CA LEU A 466 4.09 9.82 17.08
C LEU A 466 4.73 9.70 15.69
N ILE A 467 5.71 8.81 15.48
CA ILE A 467 6.29 8.55 14.16
C ILE A 467 5.23 7.98 13.20
N PHE A 468 4.42 7.03 13.66
CA PHE A 468 3.33 6.47 12.84
C PHE A 468 2.29 7.53 12.48
N TRP A 469 1.93 8.43 13.41
CA TRP A 469 1.03 9.51 13.12
C TRP A 469 1.60 10.47 12.05
N ILE A 470 2.88 10.88 12.18
CA ILE A 470 3.57 11.71 11.18
C ILE A 470 3.65 11.00 9.83
N GLN A 471 3.95 9.69 9.83
CA GLN A 471 3.97 8.88 8.62
C GLN A 471 2.61 8.86 7.91
N ASN A 472 1.52 8.73 8.67
CA ASN A 472 0.16 8.69 8.13
C ASN A 472 -0.24 10.01 7.45
N ILE A 473 0.30 11.15 7.87
CA ILE A 473 0.12 12.42 7.14
C ILE A 473 0.60 12.29 5.69
N GLY A 474 1.76 11.70 5.49
CA GLY A 474 2.29 11.46 4.15
C GLY A 474 1.49 10.42 3.36
N LEU A 475 1.08 9.33 4.00
CA LEU A 475 0.27 8.28 3.37
C LEU A 475 -1.13 8.76 2.97
N TRP A 476 -1.69 9.75 3.67
CA TRP A 476 -2.91 10.43 3.29
C TRP A 476 -2.70 11.40 2.12
N LEU A 477 -1.69 12.28 2.25
CA LEU A 477 -1.51 13.42 1.35
C LEU A 477 -1.00 13.01 -0.03
N PHE A 478 0.00 12.12 -0.10
CA PHE A 478 0.69 11.86 -1.37
C PHE A 478 -0.10 11.04 -2.39
N PRO A 479 -0.99 10.06 -2.07
CA PRO A 479 -1.88 9.47 -3.07
C PRO A 479 -2.79 10.51 -3.72
N LEU A 480 -3.33 11.45 -2.94
CA LEU A 480 -4.14 12.56 -3.39
C LEU A 480 -3.33 13.50 -4.30
N LEU A 481 -2.11 13.87 -3.90
CA LEU A 481 -1.25 14.76 -4.71
C LEU A 481 -0.82 14.10 -6.02
N ILE A 482 -0.46 12.81 -6.03
CA ILE A 482 -0.14 12.07 -7.26
C ILE A 482 -1.32 12.14 -8.23
N GLY A 483 -2.54 11.86 -7.76
CA GLY A 483 -3.74 11.92 -8.59
C GLY A 483 -3.97 13.30 -9.19
N LYS A 484 -3.89 14.35 -8.35
CA LYS A 484 -4.07 15.73 -8.80
C LYS A 484 -3.01 16.19 -9.78
N VAL A 485 -1.74 15.90 -9.49
CA VAL A 485 -0.63 16.22 -10.40
C VAL A 485 -0.80 15.48 -11.71
N LEU A 486 -1.22 14.21 -11.67
CA LEU A 486 -1.43 13.41 -12.87
C LEU A 486 -2.55 13.97 -13.74
N ASP A 487 -3.70 14.33 -13.18
CA ASP A 487 -4.78 14.96 -13.94
C ASP A 487 -4.39 16.36 -14.44
N ALA A 488 -3.74 17.17 -13.61
CA ALA A 488 -3.29 18.53 -13.98
C ALA A 488 -2.22 18.56 -15.08
N THR A 489 -1.39 17.52 -15.16
CA THR A 489 -0.34 17.41 -16.19
C THR A 489 -0.80 16.68 -17.46
N ASN A 490 -2.01 16.12 -17.45
CA ASN A 490 -2.65 15.46 -18.60
C ASN A 490 -4.04 16.05 -18.91
N PRO A 491 -4.19 17.40 -19.02
CA PRO A 491 -5.51 18.04 -19.13
C PRO A 491 -6.26 17.64 -20.40
N GLU A 492 -5.54 17.35 -21.47
CA GLU A 492 -6.14 16.91 -22.74
C GLU A 492 -6.80 15.54 -22.62
N LEU A 493 -6.20 14.61 -21.87
CA LEU A 493 -6.77 13.28 -21.65
C LEU A 493 -8.01 13.36 -20.76
N VAL A 494 -7.97 14.18 -19.71
CA VAL A 494 -9.14 14.43 -18.85
C VAL A 494 -10.27 15.05 -19.65
N ALA A 495 -9.99 16.06 -20.48
CA ALA A 495 -10.97 16.70 -21.34
C ALA A 495 -11.57 15.73 -22.37
N LYS A 496 -10.77 14.85 -22.98
CA LYS A 496 -11.25 13.82 -23.90
C LYS A 496 -12.25 12.87 -23.27
N VAL A 497 -11.93 12.34 -22.07
CA VAL A 497 -12.85 11.46 -21.35
C VAL A 497 -14.14 12.18 -21.00
N THR A 498 -14.06 13.40 -20.46
CA THR A 498 -15.22 14.19 -20.05
C THR A 498 -16.11 14.57 -21.23
N SER A 499 -15.50 15.00 -22.36
CA SER A 499 -16.27 15.39 -23.55
C SER A 499 -16.93 14.17 -24.23
N PHE A 500 -16.24 13.03 -24.28
CA PHE A 500 -16.80 11.80 -24.85
C PHE A 500 -17.97 11.28 -24.02
N ASP A 501 -17.84 11.27 -22.68
CA ASP A 501 -18.92 10.91 -21.76
C ASP A 501 -20.14 11.82 -21.93
N ALA A 502 -19.94 13.15 -21.98
CA ALA A 502 -21.02 14.11 -22.18
C ALA A 502 -21.72 13.94 -23.54
N MET A 503 -20.96 13.74 -24.62
CA MET A 503 -21.50 13.51 -25.96
C MET A 503 -22.34 12.23 -26.01
N THR A 504 -21.82 11.13 -25.49
CA THR A 504 -22.51 9.83 -25.50
C THR A 504 -23.78 9.84 -24.64
N LYS A 505 -23.75 10.52 -23.48
CA LYS A 505 -24.97 10.73 -22.67
C LYS A 505 -26.01 11.60 -23.38
N ALA A 506 -25.60 12.60 -24.16
CA ALA A 506 -26.51 13.40 -24.97
C ALA A 506 -27.17 12.57 -26.09
N GLU A 507 -26.45 11.63 -26.71
CA GLU A 507 -27.00 10.68 -27.69
C GLU A 507 -28.05 9.75 -27.07
N VAL A 508 -27.85 9.30 -25.84
CA VAL A 508 -28.85 8.53 -25.09
C VAL A 508 -30.09 9.39 -24.81
N ALA A 509 -29.91 10.63 -24.36
CA ALA A 509 -31.00 11.55 -24.09
C ALA A 509 -31.81 11.89 -25.36
N ALA A 510 -31.14 11.94 -26.51
CA ALA A 510 -31.78 12.15 -27.81
C ALA A 510 -32.47 10.88 -28.37
N GLY A 511 -32.34 9.73 -27.72
CA GLY A 511 -32.91 8.45 -28.13
C GLY A 511 -32.21 7.82 -29.33
N THR A 512 -31.01 8.29 -29.70
CA THR A 512 -30.22 7.77 -30.82
C THR A 512 -29.35 6.57 -30.43
N LYS A 513 -29.16 6.35 -29.12
CA LYS A 513 -28.36 5.27 -28.55
C LYS A 513 -29.01 4.69 -27.29
N THR A 514 -28.87 3.39 -27.07
CA THR A 514 -29.30 2.75 -25.82
C THR A 514 -28.29 3.00 -24.70
N ILE A 515 -28.77 2.93 -23.44
CA ILE A 515 -27.90 3.12 -22.25
C ILE A 515 -26.76 2.09 -22.25
N GLU A 516 -27.06 0.81 -22.50
CA GLU A 516 -26.08 -0.29 -22.50
C GLU A 516 -24.95 -0.07 -23.52
N VAL A 517 -25.28 0.33 -24.75
CA VAL A 517 -24.28 0.62 -25.78
C VAL A 517 -23.45 1.84 -25.42
N ALA A 518 -24.07 2.86 -24.82
CA ALA A 518 -23.37 4.06 -24.37
C ALA A 518 -22.37 3.77 -23.25
N GLU A 519 -22.76 2.99 -22.27
CA GLU A 519 -21.89 2.57 -21.16
C GLU A 519 -20.70 1.74 -21.67
N GLU A 520 -20.91 0.80 -22.58
CA GLU A 520 -19.85 0.00 -23.20
C GLU A 520 -18.84 0.87 -23.97
N GLU A 521 -19.32 1.82 -24.78
CA GLU A 521 -18.46 2.73 -25.53
C GLU A 521 -17.66 3.67 -24.62
N ILE A 522 -18.30 4.24 -23.58
CA ILE A 522 -17.63 5.10 -22.60
C ILE A 522 -16.54 4.28 -21.88
N ALA A 523 -16.84 3.06 -21.47
CA ALA A 523 -15.90 2.19 -20.79
C ALA A 523 -14.69 1.86 -21.69
N ALA A 524 -14.93 1.43 -22.93
CA ALA A 524 -13.88 1.09 -23.89
C ALA A 524 -13.00 2.30 -24.23
N TYR A 525 -13.61 3.47 -24.46
CA TYR A 525 -12.86 4.70 -24.71
C TYR A 525 -12.02 5.12 -23.51
N SER A 526 -12.60 5.12 -22.32
CA SER A 526 -11.91 5.48 -21.07
C SER A 526 -10.76 4.52 -20.76
N GLU A 527 -10.92 3.22 -21.00
CA GLU A 527 -9.84 2.23 -20.86
C GLU A 527 -8.67 2.53 -21.81
N SER A 528 -8.97 2.91 -23.06
CA SER A 528 -7.95 3.28 -24.05
C SER A 528 -7.17 4.54 -23.64
N ILE A 529 -7.83 5.50 -22.96
CA ILE A 529 -7.21 6.73 -22.46
C ILE A 529 -6.43 6.46 -21.17
N ALA A 530 -6.91 5.57 -20.30
CA ALA A 530 -6.28 5.27 -19.01
C ALA A 530 -4.81 4.80 -19.09
N VAL A 531 -4.40 4.27 -20.25
CA VAL A 531 -3.02 3.81 -20.52
C VAL A 531 -2.17 4.83 -21.28
N GLN A 532 -2.63 6.08 -21.42
CA GLN A 532 -1.91 7.14 -22.15
C GLN A 532 -1.33 8.22 -21.23
N TYR A 533 -1.60 8.21 -19.93
CA TYR A 533 -1.14 9.22 -18.99
C TYR A 533 0.38 9.35 -18.93
N ASP A 534 0.88 10.58 -18.93
CA ASP A 534 2.27 10.89 -18.64
C ASP A 534 2.49 11.00 -17.14
N TYR A 535 3.29 10.09 -16.60
CA TYR A 535 3.63 9.99 -15.18
C TYR A 535 4.89 10.79 -14.79
N THR A 536 5.51 11.54 -15.70
CA THR A 536 6.78 12.23 -15.46
C THR A 536 6.73 13.12 -14.22
N TRP A 537 5.76 14.01 -14.13
CA TRP A 537 5.69 14.96 -13.02
C TRP A 537 5.36 14.33 -11.66
N PRO A 538 4.39 13.40 -11.53
CA PRO A 538 4.22 12.63 -10.31
C PRO A 538 5.51 11.94 -9.85
N LEU A 539 6.26 11.32 -10.75
CA LEU A 539 7.51 10.63 -10.43
C LEU A 539 8.63 11.58 -10.03
N VAL A 540 8.74 12.74 -10.68
CA VAL A 540 9.66 13.81 -10.28
C VAL A 540 9.33 14.34 -8.88
N MET A 541 8.04 14.54 -8.58
CA MET A 541 7.59 14.92 -7.22
C MET A 541 8.07 13.91 -6.17
N LEU A 542 7.92 12.61 -6.45
CA LEU A 542 8.39 11.55 -5.54
C LEU A 542 9.93 11.51 -5.45
N ALA A 543 10.64 11.76 -6.56
CA ALA A 543 12.10 11.89 -6.54
C ALA A 543 12.56 13.06 -5.66
N CYS A 544 11.84 14.18 -5.65
CA CYS A 544 12.11 15.32 -4.76
C CYS A 544 11.96 14.94 -3.28
N LEU A 545 11.00 14.07 -2.93
CA LEU A 545 10.92 13.52 -1.56
C LEU A 545 12.16 12.69 -1.24
N GLY A 546 12.64 11.89 -2.20
CA GLY A 546 13.89 11.14 -2.07
C GLY A 546 15.09 12.07 -1.85
N VAL A 547 15.17 13.19 -2.54
CA VAL A 547 16.24 14.21 -2.34
C VAL A 547 16.15 14.83 -0.95
N ALA A 548 14.95 15.19 -0.49
CA ALA A 548 14.74 15.68 0.87
C ALA A 548 15.16 14.64 1.92
N ALA A 549 14.78 13.38 1.72
CA ALA A 549 15.19 12.27 2.59
C ALA A 549 16.71 12.07 2.59
N LEU A 550 17.37 12.17 1.43
CA LEU A 550 18.83 12.12 1.32
C LEU A 550 19.51 13.21 2.15
N LEU A 551 19.06 14.45 1.99
CA LEU A 551 19.61 15.59 2.74
C LEU A 551 19.44 15.41 4.24
N LEU A 552 18.25 14.98 4.70
CA LEU A 552 18.00 14.69 6.12
C LEU A 552 18.83 13.51 6.62
N GLY A 553 19.03 12.46 5.80
CA GLY A 553 19.89 11.33 6.13
C GLY A 553 21.35 11.73 6.34
N LEU A 554 21.85 12.63 5.49
CA LEU A 554 23.21 13.20 5.65
C LEU A 554 23.31 14.05 6.93
N VAL A 555 22.30 14.87 7.23
CA VAL A 555 22.22 15.65 8.47
C VAL A 555 22.17 14.71 9.67
N LEU A 556 21.34 13.65 9.62
CA LEU A 556 21.26 12.65 10.70
C LEU A 556 22.62 12.01 10.96
N LYS A 557 23.38 11.67 9.93
CA LYS A 557 24.72 11.09 10.07
C LYS A 557 25.71 12.06 10.72
N VAL A 558 25.62 13.35 10.42
CA VAL A 558 26.45 14.40 11.09
C VAL A 558 26.05 14.58 12.54
N VAL A 559 24.73 14.58 12.83
CA VAL A 559 24.21 14.72 14.19
C VAL A 559 24.57 13.50 15.03
N ASP A 560 24.45 12.28 14.48
CA ASP A 560 24.87 11.03 15.11
C ASP A 560 26.32 11.10 15.55
N LYS A 561 27.23 11.50 14.64
CA LYS A 561 28.67 11.64 14.95
C LYS A 561 28.95 12.71 16.01
N LYS A 562 28.23 13.86 15.98
CA LYS A 562 28.44 14.97 16.94
C LYS A 562 27.90 14.65 18.34
N LYS A 563 26.75 13.96 18.41
CA LYS A 563 26.07 13.67 19.69
C LYS A 563 26.40 12.29 20.25
N GLY A 564 27.11 11.43 19.51
CA GLY A 564 27.45 10.08 19.94
C GLY A 564 26.22 9.20 20.16
N ILE A 565 25.18 9.30 19.29
CA ILE A 565 23.93 8.55 19.41
C ILE A 565 24.18 7.05 19.18
N GLY A 566 25.14 6.72 18.29
CA GLY A 566 25.53 5.34 17.98
C GLY A 566 24.66 4.67 16.91
N LEU A 567 24.10 5.43 15.96
CA LEU A 567 23.32 4.87 14.85
C LEU A 567 24.18 4.07 13.87
N GLU A 568 25.46 4.42 13.77
CA GLU A 568 26.43 3.69 12.95
C GLU A 568 27.03 2.46 13.66
N GLU A 569 26.74 2.26 14.96
CA GLU A 569 27.21 1.12 15.73
C GLU A 569 26.27 -0.10 15.62
N PRO A 570 26.81 -1.34 15.72
CA PRO A 570 25.99 -2.54 15.76
C PRO A 570 24.98 -2.52 16.91
N ASN A 571 23.82 -3.14 16.70
CA ASN A 571 22.82 -3.32 17.75
C ASN A 571 23.17 -4.49 18.68
N ILE A 572 23.85 -5.51 18.12
CA ILE A 572 24.35 -6.71 18.83
C ILE A 572 25.88 -6.61 18.86
N LYS A 573 26.45 -6.57 20.08
CA LYS A 573 27.91 -6.59 20.30
C LYS A 573 28.44 -7.99 20.31
#